data_98b79ac452c5ce1acbc6fd39c90db3e3
#
_entry.id   98b79ac452c5ce1acbc6fd39c90db3e3
#
_cell.length_a   1.000
_cell.length_b   1.000
_cell.length_c   1.000
_cell.angle_alpha   90.00
_cell.angle_beta   90.00
_cell.angle_gamma   90.00
#
_symmetry.space_group_name_H-M   'P 1'
#
loop_
_entity.id
_entity.type
_entity.pdbx_description
1 polymer ?
#
loop_
_entity_poly.entity_id
_entity_poly.type
_entity_poly.pdbx_seq_one_letter_code
_entity_poly.pdbx_strand_id
1 'polypeptide(L)'
;MKLAEALSERADIQKRIQQLRSRLRRNALVQEGEKPAEDPHALLEEYGRLCERYEELIRRTNLTNAATTDGGETLTALLARRDALIERISGLNDFLQEASNTAARATRSEIVIRSTVDVSALQKQADELSKQLRELDVRIQGLNWTTEIK
;
A
#
# COMPACT_ATOMS: atom_id res chain seq x y z
N MET A 1 -8.37 0.60 21.47
CA MET A 1 -8.45 0.90 20.03
C MET A 1 -7.99 -0.34 19.26
N LYS A 2 -8.77 -0.78 18.30
CA LYS A 2 -8.40 -1.90 17.43
C LYS A 2 -7.31 -1.47 16.44
N LEU A 3 -6.50 -2.42 16.00
CA LEU A 3 -5.46 -2.16 15.00
C LEU A 3 -6.05 -1.59 13.70
N ALA A 4 -7.20 -2.08 13.26
CA ALA A 4 -7.91 -1.55 12.09
C ALA A 4 -8.29 -0.06 12.25
N GLU A 5 -8.74 0.34 13.45
CA GLU A 5 -9.08 1.74 13.76
C GLU A 5 -7.82 2.63 13.71
N ALA A 6 -6.71 2.15 14.28
CA ALA A 6 -5.43 2.87 14.26
C ALA A 6 -4.88 3.03 12.83
N LEU A 7 -5.03 2.01 11.99
CA LEU A 7 -4.64 2.06 10.58
C LEU A 7 -5.49 3.07 9.80
N SER A 8 -6.80 3.13 10.08
CA SER A 8 -7.71 4.10 9.48
C SER A 8 -7.37 5.53 9.92
N GLU A 9 -7.18 5.76 11.24
CA GLU A 9 -6.77 7.06 11.77
C GLU A 9 -5.44 7.53 11.16
N ARG A 10 -4.46 6.61 11.04
CA ARG A 10 -3.17 6.92 10.40
C ARG A 10 -3.34 7.38 8.96
N ALA A 11 -4.20 6.71 8.18
CA ALA A 11 -4.47 7.08 6.78
C ALA A 11 -5.14 8.46 6.68
N ASP A 12 -6.08 8.78 7.58
CA ASP A 12 -6.75 10.07 7.61
C ASP A 12 -5.80 11.21 8.02
N ILE A 13 -4.95 10.97 9.02
CA ILE A 13 -3.90 11.93 9.41
C ILE A 13 -2.96 12.19 8.24
N GLN A 14 -2.55 11.17 7.51
CA GLN A 14 -1.66 11.32 6.35
C GLN A 14 -2.28 12.22 5.27
N LYS A 15 -3.58 12.07 4.99
CA LYS A 15 -4.32 12.96 4.07
C LYS A 15 -4.34 14.40 4.58
N ARG A 16 -4.64 14.61 5.88
CA ARG A 16 -4.66 15.94 6.50
C ARG A 16 -3.28 16.61 6.47
N ILE A 17 -2.21 15.85 6.72
CA ILE A 17 -0.83 16.34 6.59
C ILE A 17 -0.57 16.86 5.16
N GLN A 18 -0.99 16.13 4.13
CA GLN A 18 -0.82 16.59 2.74
C GLN A 18 -1.64 17.86 2.43
N GLN A 19 -2.85 17.95 2.96
CA GLN A 19 -3.69 19.16 2.82
C GLN A 19 -3.04 20.36 3.51
N LEU A 20 -2.52 20.19 4.74
CA LEU A 20 -1.82 21.27 5.47
C LEU A 20 -0.54 21.71 4.76
N ARG A 21 0.23 20.79 4.21
CA ARG A 21 1.42 21.13 3.39
C ARG A 21 1.05 22.02 2.20
N SER A 22 -0.08 21.77 1.55
CA SER A 22 -0.57 22.60 0.46
C SER A 22 -1.01 23.99 0.95
N ARG A 23 -1.73 24.05 2.08
CA ARG A 23 -2.19 25.31 2.71
C ARG A 23 -1.00 26.16 3.19
N LEU A 24 0.00 25.54 3.82
CA LEU A 24 1.24 26.22 4.24
C LEU A 24 1.96 26.86 3.05
N ARG A 25 2.11 26.13 1.94
CA ARG A 25 2.75 26.69 0.74
C ARG A 25 2.00 27.89 0.19
N ARG A 26 0.66 27.87 0.19
CA ARG A 26 -0.16 28.99 -0.32
C ARG A 26 -0.13 30.22 0.58
N ASN A 27 0.19 30.07 1.86
CA ASN A 27 0.23 31.15 2.85
C ASN A 27 1.66 31.54 3.25
N ALA A 28 2.69 31.06 2.53
CA ALA A 28 4.09 31.33 2.86
C ALA A 28 4.55 32.72 2.46
N LEU A 29 3.97 33.29 1.41
CA LEU A 29 4.32 34.61 0.86
C LEU A 29 3.05 35.43 0.59
N VAL A 30 3.16 36.73 0.77
CA VAL A 30 2.15 37.74 0.40
C VAL A 30 2.79 38.90 -0.33
N GLN A 31 1.98 39.70 -1.01
CA GLN A 31 2.45 41.00 -1.53
C GLN A 31 2.67 41.95 -0.35
N GLU A 32 3.60 42.90 -0.50
CA GLU A 32 3.88 43.89 0.52
C GLU A 32 2.59 44.66 0.92
N GLY A 33 2.32 44.71 2.22
CA GLY A 33 1.10 45.34 2.79
C GLY A 33 -0.12 44.44 2.86
N GLU A 34 -0.07 43.18 2.30
CA GLU A 34 -1.14 42.20 2.40
C GLU A 34 -0.89 41.20 3.55
N LYS A 35 -1.96 40.57 3.99
CA LYS A 35 -1.93 39.48 4.98
C LYS A 35 -2.23 38.13 4.30
N PRO A 36 -1.66 37.01 4.79
CA PRO A 36 -2.03 35.71 4.30
C PRO A 36 -3.51 35.40 4.58
N ALA A 37 -4.15 34.59 3.76
CA ALA A 37 -5.54 34.17 3.95
C ALA A 37 -5.74 33.34 5.24
N GLU A 38 -4.70 32.58 5.64
CA GLU A 38 -4.67 31.80 6.88
C GLU A 38 -3.38 32.14 7.65
N ASP A 39 -3.44 32.04 8.97
CA ASP A 39 -2.26 32.26 9.82
C ASP A 39 -1.26 31.09 9.67
N PRO A 40 -0.07 31.34 9.11
CA PRO A 40 0.94 30.29 8.91
C PRO A 40 1.43 29.65 10.21
N HIS A 41 1.47 30.41 11.31
CA HIS A 41 1.90 29.89 12.62
C HIS A 41 0.89 28.88 13.16
N ALA A 42 -0.41 29.17 13.09
CA ALA A 42 -1.46 28.24 13.48
C ALA A 42 -1.44 26.96 12.61
N LEU A 43 -1.22 27.10 11.30
CA LEU A 43 -1.07 25.96 10.39
C LEU A 43 0.16 25.09 10.73
N LEU A 44 1.30 25.71 11.08
CA LEU A 44 2.51 24.99 11.48
C LEU A 44 2.32 24.25 12.80
N GLU A 45 1.62 24.84 13.77
CA GLU A 45 1.28 24.16 15.03
C GLU A 45 0.36 22.93 14.78
N GLU A 46 -0.67 23.10 13.97
CA GLU A 46 -1.55 21.97 13.60
C GLU A 46 -0.76 20.87 12.88
N TYR A 47 0.10 21.25 11.94
CA TYR A 47 0.97 20.35 11.22
C TYR A 47 1.89 19.56 12.17
N GLY A 48 2.52 20.23 13.14
CA GLY A 48 3.37 19.60 14.16
C GLY A 48 2.60 18.57 14.98
N ARG A 49 1.43 18.93 15.52
CA ARG A 49 0.57 18.01 16.29
C ARG A 49 0.15 16.76 15.48
N LEU A 50 -0.17 16.95 14.21
CA LEU A 50 -0.52 15.80 13.34
C LEU A 50 0.70 14.90 13.05
N CYS A 51 1.89 15.48 12.89
CA CYS A 51 3.12 14.69 12.71
C CYS A 51 3.45 13.86 13.95
N GLU A 52 3.31 14.43 15.15
CA GLU A 52 3.51 13.71 16.43
C GLU A 52 2.51 12.55 16.57
N ARG A 53 1.23 12.80 16.27
CA ARG A 53 0.21 11.74 16.30
C ARG A 53 0.45 10.66 15.26
N TYR A 54 0.93 11.04 14.07
CA TYR A 54 1.31 10.11 13.01
C TYR A 54 2.48 9.21 13.44
N GLU A 55 3.51 9.78 14.07
CA GLU A 55 4.64 9.02 14.63
C GLU A 55 4.17 8.01 15.68
N GLU A 56 3.33 8.45 16.63
CA GLU A 56 2.77 7.58 17.67
C GLU A 56 2.04 6.38 17.07
N LEU A 57 1.17 6.61 16.09
CA LEU A 57 0.41 5.54 15.45
C LEU A 57 1.30 4.56 14.68
N ILE A 58 2.33 5.05 13.97
CA ILE A 58 3.31 4.18 13.29
C ILE A 58 4.02 3.30 14.30
N ARG A 59 4.57 3.90 15.36
CA ARG A 59 5.31 3.18 16.38
C ARG A 59 4.45 2.09 17.04
N ARG A 60 3.24 2.44 17.48
CA ARG A 60 2.31 1.51 18.12
C ARG A 60 1.86 0.39 17.16
N THR A 61 1.54 0.73 15.91
CA THR A 61 1.19 -0.26 14.88
C THR A 61 2.32 -1.25 14.66
N ASN A 62 3.57 -0.77 14.52
CA ASN A 62 4.72 -1.64 14.30
C ASN A 62 4.98 -2.58 15.48
N LEU A 63 4.90 -2.07 16.72
CA LEU A 63 5.03 -2.89 17.93
C LEU A 63 3.92 -3.94 18.02
N THR A 64 2.70 -3.57 17.68
CA THR A 64 1.55 -4.47 17.67
C THR A 64 1.73 -5.57 16.63
N ASN A 65 2.12 -5.22 15.40
CA ASN A 65 2.36 -6.19 14.32
C ASN A 65 3.45 -7.20 14.67
N ALA A 66 4.52 -6.75 15.33
CA ALA A 66 5.63 -7.61 15.74
C ALA A 66 5.24 -8.56 16.90
N ALA A 67 4.28 -8.16 17.73
CA ALA A 67 3.86 -8.93 18.90
C ALA A 67 2.61 -9.78 18.67
N THR A 68 1.84 -9.50 17.63
CA THR A 68 0.62 -10.27 17.29
C THR A 68 1.02 -11.51 16.50
N THR A 69 0.61 -12.67 16.99
CA THR A 69 0.89 -13.96 16.33
C THR A 69 -0.40 -14.68 16.00
N ASP A 70 -0.38 -15.37 14.86
CA ASP A 70 -1.45 -16.27 14.42
C ASP A 70 -0.83 -17.49 13.74
N GLY A 71 -1.19 -18.71 14.20
CA GLY A 71 -0.61 -19.95 13.68
C GLY A 71 0.92 -20.03 13.81
N GLY A 72 1.52 -19.37 14.82
CA GLY A 72 2.97 -19.36 15.05
C GLY A 72 3.73 -18.32 14.23
N GLU A 73 3.07 -17.53 13.39
CA GLU A 73 3.68 -16.45 12.60
C GLU A 73 3.23 -15.08 13.13
N THR A 74 4.16 -14.11 13.11
CA THR A 74 3.82 -12.74 13.48
C THR A 74 3.02 -12.04 12.37
N LEU A 75 2.18 -11.05 12.73
CA LEU A 75 1.49 -10.24 11.74
C LEU A 75 2.48 -9.53 10.80
N THR A 76 3.65 -9.14 11.30
CA THR A 76 4.76 -8.62 10.48
C THR A 76 5.19 -9.62 9.39
N ALA A 77 5.33 -10.90 9.73
CA ALA A 77 5.69 -11.95 8.76
C ALA A 77 4.58 -12.18 7.72
N LEU A 78 3.31 -12.16 8.15
CA LEU A 78 2.17 -12.28 7.24
C LEU A 78 2.10 -11.08 6.26
N LEU A 79 2.36 -9.86 6.72
CA LEU A 79 2.44 -8.67 5.88
C LEU A 79 3.57 -8.76 4.85
N ALA A 80 4.75 -9.21 5.26
CA ALA A 80 5.88 -9.42 4.35
C ALA A 80 5.57 -10.48 3.28
N ARG A 81 4.92 -11.57 3.67
CA ARG A 81 4.44 -12.60 2.71
C ARG A 81 3.44 -12.05 1.72
N ARG A 82 2.49 -11.23 2.18
CA ARG A 82 1.51 -10.56 1.31
C ARG A 82 2.21 -9.69 0.26
N ASP A 83 3.14 -8.85 0.67
CA ASP A 83 3.86 -7.96 -0.22
C ASP A 83 4.69 -8.75 -1.26
N ALA A 84 5.35 -9.82 -0.86
CA ALA A 84 6.07 -10.72 -1.76
C ALA A 84 5.14 -11.45 -2.75
N LEU A 85 3.94 -11.87 -2.33
CA LEU A 85 2.94 -12.48 -3.21
C LEU A 85 2.42 -11.48 -4.26
N ILE A 86 2.14 -10.23 -3.85
CA ILE A 86 1.72 -9.18 -4.77
C ILE A 86 2.77 -8.97 -5.86
N GLU A 87 4.03 -8.84 -5.48
CA GLU A 87 5.15 -8.67 -6.44
C GLU A 87 5.27 -9.86 -7.39
N ARG A 88 5.21 -11.09 -6.85
CA ARG A 88 5.32 -12.31 -7.65
C ARG A 88 4.16 -12.46 -8.65
N ILE A 89 2.92 -12.16 -8.23
CA ILE A 89 1.74 -12.19 -9.09
C ILE A 89 1.86 -11.13 -10.19
N SER A 90 2.27 -9.92 -9.84
CA SER A 90 2.46 -8.83 -10.80
C SER A 90 3.48 -9.22 -11.89
N GLY A 91 4.66 -9.66 -11.50
CA GLY A 91 5.70 -10.07 -12.43
C GLY A 91 5.28 -11.25 -13.34
N LEU A 92 4.56 -12.23 -12.76
CA LEU A 92 4.05 -13.37 -13.54
C LEU A 92 2.96 -12.94 -14.52
N ASN A 93 2.06 -12.03 -14.14
CA ASN A 93 1.03 -11.52 -15.03
C ASN A 93 1.62 -10.69 -16.18
N ASP A 94 2.62 -9.84 -15.91
CA ASP A 94 3.33 -9.07 -16.93
C ASP A 94 4.01 -10.01 -17.94
N PHE A 95 4.69 -11.05 -17.45
CA PHE A 95 5.30 -12.06 -18.32
C PHE A 95 4.27 -12.84 -19.15
N LEU A 96 3.14 -13.24 -18.54
CA LEU A 96 2.07 -13.96 -19.24
C LEU A 96 1.42 -13.11 -20.32
N GLN A 97 1.27 -11.82 -20.09
CA GLN A 97 0.76 -10.88 -21.09
C GLN A 97 1.65 -10.86 -22.33
N GLU A 98 2.97 -10.78 -22.18
CA GLU A 98 3.92 -10.84 -23.29
C GLU A 98 3.97 -12.22 -23.93
N ALA A 99 4.01 -13.30 -23.14
CA ALA A 99 4.09 -14.67 -23.64
C ALA A 99 2.85 -15.10 -24.43
N SER A 100 1.70 -14.46 -24.20
CA SER A 100 0.43 -14.70 -24.90
C SER A 100 0.27 -13.86 -26.17
N ASN A 101 1.11 -12.84 -26.35
CA ASN A 101 0.99 -11.87 -27.45
C ASN A 101 1.72 -12.35 -28.72
N THR A 102 1.31 -13.49 -29.26
CA THR A 102 1.92 -14.08 -30.46
C THR A 102 1.43 -13.46 -31.78
N ALA A 103 0.25 -12.81 -31.77
CA ALA A 103 -0.41 -12.29 -32.97
C ALA A 103 0.10 -10.91 -33.40
N ALA A 104 0.49 -10.04 -32.49
CA ALA A 104 0.80 -8.62 -32.76
C ALA A 104 2.06 -8.42 -33.63
N ARG A 105 2.98 -9.38 -33.62
CA ARG A 105 4.26 -9.32 -34.38
C ARG A 105 4.26 -10.18 -35.65
N ALA A 106 3.26 -11.00 -35.86
CA ALA A 106 3.18 -11.95 -36.97
C ALA A 106 2.61 -11.37 -38.26
N THR A 107 2.10 -10.13 -38.29
CA THR A 107 1.30 -9.57 -39.37
C THR A 107 2.09 -9.16 -40.63
N ARG A 108 3.44 -9.20 -40.61
CA ARG A 108 4.28 -8.75 -41.75
C ARG A 108 5.44 -9.63 -42.12
N SER A 109 5.60 -10.82 -41.55
CA SER A 109 6.67 -11.77 -41.89
C SER A 109 6.19 -13.21 -41.88
N GLU A 110 6.77 -14.05 -42.68
CA GLU A 110 6.60 -15.52 -42.67
C GLU A 110 7.20 -16.16 -41.41
N ILE A 111 7.76 -15.37 -40.48
CA ILE A 111 8.37 -15.83 -39.24
C ILE A 111 7.28 -16.15 -38.25
N VAL A 112 7.24 -17.41 -37.83
CA VAL A 112 6.31 -17.90 -36.79
C VAL A 112 6.85 -17.49 -35.42
N ILE A 113 6.03 -16.74 -34.66
CA ILE A 113 6.35 -16.38 -33.28
C ILE A 113 5.60 -17.35 -32.36
N ARG A 114 6.33 -17.95 -31.42
CA ARG A 114 5.79 -18.89 -30.44
C ARG A 114 6.13 -18.44 -29.03
N SER A 115 5.23 -18.76 -28.11
CA SER A 115 5.53 -18.63 -26.69
C SER A 115 6.65 -19.63 -26.32
N THR A 116 7.56 -19.18 -25.44
CA THR A 116 8.67 -20.00 -24.91
C THR A 116 8.24 -20.88 -23.74
N VAL A 117 7.01 -20.73 -23.25
CA VAL A 117 6.48 -21.38 -22.06
C VAL A 117 5.08 -21.93 -22.30
N ASP A 118 4.65 -22.84 -21.45
CA ASP A 118 3.25 -23.28 -21.36
C ASP A 118 2.42 -22.21 -20.65
N VAL A 119 1.78 -21.35 -21.42
CA VAL A 119 0.96 -20.23 -20.94
C VAL A 119 -0.19 -20.72 -20.06
N SER A 120 -0.84 -21.84 -20.44
CA SER A 120 -1.95 -22.41 -19.67
C SER A 120 -1.52 -22.87 -18.27
N ALA A 121 -0.37 -23.53 -18.16
CA ALA A 121 0.18 -24.00 -16.88
C ALA A 121 0.57 -22.82 -15.99
N LEU A 122 1.20 -21.79 -16.55
CA LEU A 122 1.59 -20.57 -15.81
C LEU A 122 0.36 -19.74 -15.40
N GLN A 123 -0.70 -19.70 -16.22
CA GLN A 123 -1.96 -19.04 -15.83
C GLN A 123 -2.58 -19.71 -14.60
N LYS A 124 -2.59 -21.05 -14.56
CA LYS A 124 -3.06 -21.79 -13.38
C LYS A 124 -2.23 -21.48 -12.14
N GLN A 125 -0.92 -21.33 -12.30
CA GLN A 125 -0.03 -20.93 -11.22
C GLN A 125 -0.35 -19.51 -10.72
N ALA A 126 -0.59 -18.57 -11.62
CA ALA A 126 -0.99 -17.21 -11.27
C ALA A 126 -2.33 -17.19 -10.53
N ASP A 127 -3.30 -17.99 -10.95
CA ASP A 127 -4.61 -18.12 -10.30
C ASP A 127 -4.48 -18.70 -8.88
N GLU A 128 -3.63 -19.70 -8.67
CA GLU A 128 -3.36 -20.28 -7.35
C GLU A 128 -2.68 -19.27 -6.41
N LEU A 129 -1.69 -18.52 -6.90
CA LEU A 129 -1.04 -17.47 -6.13
C LEU A 129 -2.04 -16.35 -5.76
N SER A 130 -2.94 -15.99 -6.67
CA SER A 130 -3.99 -15.00 -6.42
C SER A 130 -4.98 -15.48 -5.37
N LYS A 131 -5.31 -16.77 -5.36
CA LYS A 131 -6.13 -17.39 -4.31
C LYS A 131 -5.43 -17.30 -2.94
N GLN A 132 -4.16 -17.68 -2.89
CA GLN A 132 -3.36 -17.59 -1.66
C GLN A 132 -3.31 -16.15 -1.12
N LEU A 133 -3.16 -15.16 -2.01
CA LEU A 133 -3.18 -13.74 -1.62
C LEU A 133 -4.53 -13.35 -1.00
N ARG A 134 -5.66 -13.74 -1.60
CA ARG A 134 -6.99 -13.44 -1.06
C ARG A 134 -7.19 -14.07 0.33
N GLU A 135 -6.79 -15.31 0.51
CA GLU A 135 -6.89 -16.01 1.80
C GLU A 135 -6.03 -15.33 2.87
N LEU A 136 -4.81 -14.92 2.50
CA LEU A 136 -3.91 -14.20 3.38
C LEU A 136 -4.46 -12.81 3.75
N ASP A 137 -5.03 -12.07 2.79
CA ASP A 137 -5.65 -10.77 3.05
C ASP A 137 -6.84 -10.88 4.03
N VAL A 138 -7.69 -11.88 3.86
CA VAL A 138 -8.81 -12.14 4.80
C VAL A 138 -8.29 -12.41 6.20
N ARG A 139 -7.23 -13.22 6.33
CA ARG A 139 -6.59 -13.53 7.61
C ARG A 139 -6.01 -12.26 8.27
N ILE A 140 -5.27 -11.45 7.53
CA ILE A 140 -4.70 -10.18 8.01
C ILE A 140 -5.81 -9.22 8.45
N GLN A 141 -6.88 -9.08 7.67
CA GLN A 141 -8.01 -8.23 8.03
C GLN A 141 -8.70 -8.70 9.31
N GLY A 142 -8.89 -10.00 9.48
CA GLY A 142 -9.41 -10.57 10.72
C GLY A 142 -8.56 -10.19 11.94
N LEU A 143 -7.24 -10.29 11.82
CA LEU A 143 -6.31 -9.89 12.89
C LEU A 143 -6.38 -8.38 13.17
N ASN A 144 -6.48 -7.54 12.15
CA ASN A 144 -6.60 -6.09 12.32
C ASN A 144 -7.85 -5.70 13.12
N TRP A 145 -8.97 -6.40 12.93
CA TRP A 145 -10.22 -6.13 13.63
C TRP A 145 -10.30 -6.75 15.04
N THR A 146 -9.53 -7.79 15.32
CA THR A 146 -9.55 -8.46 16.62
C THR A 146 -8.46 -7.99 17.58
N THR A 147 -7.33 -7.51 17.07
CA THR A 147 -6.16 -7.11 17.85
C THR A 147 -6.30 -5.69 18.41
N GLU A 148 -6.03 -5.53 19.72
CA GLU A 148 -5.86 -4.21 20.34
C GLU A 148 -4.47 -3.68 20.08
N ILE A 149 -4.37 -2.38 19.71
CA ILE A 149 -3.08 -1.70 19.52
C ILE A 149 -2.38 -1.50 20.88
N LYS A 150 -1.08 -1.78 20.92
CA LYS A 150 -0.23 -1.62 22.12
C LYS A 150 0.21 -0.18 22.34
#